data_519b8d219e1e90d54f539cd2d5d9d80c
#
_entry.id   519b8d219e1e90d54f539cd2d5d9d80c
#
_cell.length_a   1.000
_cell.length_b   1.000
_cell.length_c   1.000
_cell.angle_alpha   90.00
_cell.angle_beta   90.00
_cell.angle_gamma   90.00
#
_symmetry.space_group_name_H-M   'P 1'
#
loop_
_entity.id
_entity.type
_entity.pdbx_description
1 polymer ?
#
loop_
_entity_poly.entity_id
_entity_poly.type
_entity_poly.pdbx_seq_one_letter_code
_entity_poly.pdbx_strand_id
1 'polypeptide(L)'
;MMKPKYPIYIISKGRFENGLRLTQEMLEKYGVPYRMVVEDSEFDAYAENVPEEKIIALPKDFRENPLYAVRCEVTDTLGGSIPVRNFVYEHSKSEGHKRHWILDDNMAPIYRLHQNKKLVVESGSPFRILENFVDRYTNIGMAGMNYDFIIPAISKRPPYVLNT
;
A
#
# COMPACT_ATOMS: atom_id res chain seq x y z
N MET A 1 1.07 21.09 -3.73
CA MET A 1 0.47 19.77 -4.00
C MET A 1 0.13 19.10 -2.66
N MET A 2 -1.08 18.54 -2.48
CA MET A 2 -1.41 17.85 -1.23
C MET A 2 -0.61 16.57 -1.10
N LYS A 3 0.20 16.45 -0.05
CA LYS A 3 0.94 15.23 0.28
C LYS A 3 0.16 14.39 1.29
N PRO A 4 0.32 13.06 1.30
CA PRO A 4 -0.15 12.20 2.36
C PRO A 4 0.35 12.67 3.73
N LYS A 5 -0.44 12.45 4.76
CA LYS A 5 -0.09 12.71 6.17
C LYS A 5 0.64 11.53 6.79
N TYR A 6 0.26 10.33 6.38
CA TYR A 6 0.80 9.08 6.89
C TYR A 6 1.76 8.44 5.90
N PRO A 7 2.76 7.68 6.37
CA PRO A 7 3.71 7.02 5.50
C PRO A 7 3.01 6.01 4.58
N ILE A 8 3.53 5.90 3.36
CA ILE A 8 3.10 4.92 2.38
C ILE A 8 4.18 3.85 2.27
N TYR A 9 3.76 2.59 2.41
CA TYR A 9 4.59 1.42 2.18
C TYR A 9 4.06 0.66 0.97
N ILE A 10 4.95 0.37 0.02
CA ILE A 10 4.69 -0.56 -1.08
C ILE A 10 5.29 -1.89 -0.66
N ILE A 11 4.49 -2.95 -0.66
CA ILE A 11 4.99 -4.31 -0.46
C ILE A 11 5.25 -4.96 -1.81
N SER A 12 6.46 -5.47 -2.04
CA SER A 12 6.84 -6.04 -3.33
C SER A 12 7.72 -7.27 -3.17
N LYS A 13 7.52 -8.25 -4.04
CA LYS A 13 8.30 -9.49 -4.07
C LYS A 13 8.43 -9.97 -5.50
N GLY A 14 9.68 -10.29 -5.93
CA GLY A 14 9.97 -10.84 -7.25
C GLY A 14 9.71 -9.88 -8.41
N ARG A 15 9.68 -8.55 -8.15
CA ARG A 15 9.41 -7.52 -9.16
C ARG A 15 10.49 -6.44 -9.19
N PHE A 16 11.73 -6.85 -9.13
CA PHE A 16 12.89 -5.94 -9.12
C PHE A 16 13.20 -5.35 -10.50
N GLU A 17 12.70 -5.94 -11.61
CA GLU A 17 12.85 -5.37 -12.95
C GLU A 17 11.97 -4.11 -13.14
N ASN A 18 12.45 -3.20 -13.98
CA ASN A 18 11.70 -1.99 -14.35
C ASN A 18 10.39 -2.33 -15.10
N GLY A 19 9.37 -1.49 -14.92
CA GLY A 19 8.06 -1.67 -15.56
C GLY A 19 7.13 -2.67 -14.89
N LEU A 20 7.59 -3.38 -13.85
CA LEU A 20 6.76 -4.33 -13.09
C LEU A 20 6.12 -3.70 -11.84
N ARG A 21 6.57 -2.52 -11.45
CA ARG A 21 6.14 -1.83 -10.22
C ARG A 21 5.28 -0.60 -10.50
N LEU A 22 4.09 -0.85 -11.02
CA LEU A 22 3.17 0.22 -11.45
C LEU A 22 2.86 1.23 -10.34
N THR A 23 2.73 0.77 -9.08
CA THR A 23 2.47 1.62 -7.93
C THR A 23 3.62 2.57 -7.66
N GLN A 24 4.87 2.10 -7.73
CA GLN A 24 6.06 2.93 -7.60
C GLN A 24 6.08 4.03 -8.65
N GLU A 25 5.97 3.66 -9.92
CA GLU A 25 6.00 4.59 -11.05
C GLU A 25 4.91 5.66 -10.93
N MET A 26 3.72 5.25 -10.53
CA MET A 26 2.61 6.17 -10.27
C MET A 26 2.93 7.16 -9.15
N LEU A 27 3.44 6.69 -7.99
CA LEU A 27 3.74 7.56 -6.86
C LEU A 27 4.89 8.51 -7.17
N GLU A 28 5.90 8.08 -7.91
CA GLU A 28 7.00 8.93 -8.38
C GLU A 28 6.50 10.02 -9.34
N LYS A 29 5.69 9.64 -10.33
CA LYS A 29 5.05 10.61 -11.24
C LYS A 29 4.25 11.67 -10.49
N TYR A 30 3.58 11.29 -9.40
CA TYR A 30 2.75 12.19 -8.60
C TYR A 30 3.52 12.93 -7.51
N GLY A 31 4.82 12.69 -7.37
CA GLY A 31 5.66 13.30 -6.34
C GLY A 31 5.23 12.91 -4.92
N VAL A 32 4.72 11.69 -4.76
CA VAL A 32 4.25 11.13 -3.49
C VAL A 32 5.37 10.29 -2.86
N PRO A 33 5.85 10.63 -1.65
CA PRO A 33 6.86 9.84 -0.98
C PRO A 33 6.32 8.46 -0.59
N TYR A 34 7.18 7.45 -0.69
CA TYR A 34 6.90 6.07 -0.30
C TYR A 34 8.15 5.39 0.23
N ARG A 35 7.96 4.24 0.87
CA ARG A 35 8.99 3.25 1.19
C ARG A 35 8.58 1.92 0.57
N MET A 36 9.53 1.15 0.11
CA MET A 36 9.30 -0.17 -0.47
C MET A 36 9.82 -1.23 0.48
N VAL A 37 8.97 -2.19 0.84
CA VAL A 37 9.37 -3.33 1.68
C VAL A 37 9.50 -4.55 0.79
N VAL A 38 10.71 -5.13 0.80
CA VAL A 38 11.10 -6.26 -0.05
C VAL A 38 11.64 -7.40 0.80
N GLU A 39 11.74 -8.61 0.25
CA GLU A 39 12.45 -9.70 0.91
C GLU A 39 13.93 -9.33 1.08
N ASP A 40 14.52 -9.69 2.21
CA ASP A 40 15.95 -9.44 2.49
C ASP A 40 16.86 -9.98 1.37
N SER A 41 16.55 -11.15 0.85
CA SER A 41 17.30 -11.79 -0.26
C SER A 41 17.15 -11.07 -1.62
N GLU A 42 16.21 -10.15 -1.76
CA GLU A 42 15.96 -9.40 -3.01
C GLU A 42 16.43 -7.94 -2.92
N PHE A 43 16.95 -7.51 -1.77
CA PHE A 43 17.31 -6.11 -1.52
C PHE A 43 18.25 -5.54 -2.60
N ASP A 44 19.35 -6.22 -2.87
CA ASP A 44 20.35 -5.76 -3.85
C ASP A 44 19.76 -5.65 -5.26
N ALA A 45 18.93 -6.60 -5.66
CA ALA A 45 18.27 -6.57 -6.97
C ALA A 45 17.27 -5.40 -7.11
N TYR A 46 16.58 -5.04 -6.02
CA TYR A 46 15.74 -3.84 -6.02
C TYR A 46 16.56 -2.55 -6.01
N ALA A 47 17.71 -2.53 -5.33
CA ALA A 47 18.59 -1.36 -5.23
C ALA A 47 19.22 -0.96 -6.57
N GLU A 48 19.26 -1.86 -7.55
CA GLU A 48 19.68 -1.52 -8.92
C GLU A 48 18.73 -0.52 -9.60
N ASN A 49 17.46 -0.48 -9.19
CA ASN A 49 16.40 0.29 -9.87
C ASN A 49 15.60 1.22 -8.95
N VAL A 50 15.78 1.12 -7.64
CA VAL A 50 15.11 1.92 -6.61
C VAL A 50 16.16 2.49 -5.69
N PRO A 51 16.14 3.80 -5.36
CA PRO A 51 17.08 4.36 -4.40
C PRO A 51 17.05 3.61 -3.06
N GLU A 52 18.22 3.22 -2.55
CA GLU A 52 18.33 2.39 -1.34
C GLU A 52 17.63 3.00 -0.13
N GLU A 53 17.64 4.34 -0.01
CA GLU A 53 16.98 5.04 1.09
C GLU A 53 15.45 4.90 1.09
N LYS A 54 14.88 4.38 0.01
CA LYS A 54 13.45 4.07 -0.09
C LYS A 54 13.16 2.60 0.17
N ILE A 55 14.16 1.73 0.23
CA ILE A 55 13.99 0.29 0.39
C ILE A 55 14.15 -0.10 1.85
N ILE A 56 13.31 -0.99 2.31
CA ILE A 56 13.39 -1.62 3.62
C ILE A 56 13.40 -3.14 3.41
N ALA A 57 14.46 -3.80 3.85
CA ALA A 57 14.50 -5.25 3.86
C ALA A 57 13.57 -5.80 4.95
N LEU A 58 12.75 -6.79 4.61
CA LEU A 58 11.94 -7.51 5.58
C LEU A 58 12.84 -8.38 6.46
N PRO A 59 12.91 -8.15 7.78
CA PRO A 59 13.74 -8.96 8.66
C PRO A 59 13.33 -10.43 8.65
N LYS A 60 14.30 -11.35 8.71
CA LYS A 60 14.05 -12.81 8.69
C LYS A 60 13.17 -13.28 9.83
N ASP A 61 13.34 -12.69 11.01
CA ASP A 61 12.53 -13.02 12.17
C ASP A 61 11.02 -12.71 11.97
N PHE A 62 10.67 -11.71 11.16
CA PHE A 62 9.28 -11.50 10.74
C PHE A 62 8.83 -12.53 9.72
N ARG A 63 9.68 -12.89 8.76
CA ARG A 63 9.34 -13.89 7.74
C ARG A 63 9.15 -15.28 8.33
N GLU A 64 9.99 -15.65 9.28
CA GLU A 64 10.03 -16.98 9.90
C GLU A 64 9.20 -17.07 11.19
N ASN A 65 8.62 -15.96 11.66
CA ASN A 65 7.86 -15.94 12.90
C ASN A 65 6.61 -16.82 12.79
N PRO A 66 6.46 -17.86 13.66
CA PRO A 66 5.31 -18.76 13.61
C PRO A 66 3.94 -18.08 13.77
N LEU A 67 3.91 -16.89 14.40
CA LEU A 67 2.69 -16.10 14.53
C LEU A 67 2.22 -15.48 13.21
N TYR A 68 3.15 -15.26 12.28
CA TYR A 68 2.90 -14.58 11.01
C TYR A 68 3.11 -15.50 9.80
N ALA A 69 3.91 -16.55 9.96
CA ALA A 69 4.22 -17.51 8.91
C ALA A 69 3.07 -18.51 8.78
N VAL A 70 2.10 -18.18 7.96
CA VAL A 70 1.07 -19.15 7.56
C VAL A 70 1.63 -20.01 6.44
N ARG A 71 1.80 -21.32 6.70
CA ARG A 71 2.21 -22.26 5.68
C ARG A 71 1.02 -22.56 4.76
N CYS A 72 1.22 -22.38 3.46
CA CYS A 72 0.23 -22.82 2.48
C CYS A 72 0.39 -24.32 2.29
N GLU A 73 -0.62 -25.11 2.73
CA GLU A 73 -0.62 -26.56 2.62
C GLU A 73 -0.54 -27.06 1.16
N VAL A 74 -1.05 -26.25 0.21
CA VAL A 74 -1.07 -26.63 -1.21
C VAL A 74 0.29 -26.43 -1.89
N THR A 75 1.07 -25.44 -1.48
CA THR A 75 2.34 -25.10 -2.14
C THR A 75 3.57 -25.36 -1.28
N ASP A 76 3.36 -25.79 -0.05
CA ASP A 76 4.41 -25.97 0.99
C ASP A 76 5.33 -24.74 1.17
N THR A 77 4.83 -23.56 0.81
CA THR A 77 5.57 -22.32 0.92
C THR A 77 5.14 -21.52 2.15
N LEU A 78 6.12 -20.94 2.84
CA LEU A 78 5.86 -19.90 3.85
C LEU A 78 5.30 -18.69 3.12
N GLY A 79 3.95 -18.56 3.21
CA GLY A 79 3.26 -17.81 2.22
C GLY A 79 2.77 -16.46 2.58
N GLY A 80 2.57 -15.73 1.53
CA GLY A 80 1.74 -14.58 1.46
C GLY A 80 2.35 -13.30 2.02
N SER A 81 1.49 -12.31 2.11
CA SER A 81 1.84 -10.95 2.53
C SER A 81 1.66 -10.72 4.04
N ILE A 82 1.30 -11.74 4.83
CA ILE A 82 1.04 -11.58 6.27
C ILE A 82 2.29 -11.09 7.03
N PRO A 83 3.47 -11.71 6.89
CA PRO A 83 4.66 -11.26 7.60
C PRO A 83 5.03 -9.81 7.27
N VAL A 84 5.03 -9.45 5.99
CA VAL A 84 5.39 -8.09 5.57
C VAL A 84 4.37 -7.05 6.04
N ARG A 85 3.07 -7.37 6.08
CA ARG A 85 2.04 -6.46 6.60
C ARG A 85 2.18 -6.24 8.10
N ASN A 86 2.51 -7.27 8.87
CA ASN A 86 2.79 -7.15 10.29
C ASN A 86 4.07 -6.35 10.55
N PHE A 87 5.12 -6.58 9.76
CA PHE A 87 6.34 -5.78 9.83
C PHE A 87 6.04 -4.30 9.59
N VAL A 88 5.31 -3.95 8.54
CA VAL A 88 4.93 -2.57 8.23
C VAL A 88 4.16 -1.94 9.40
N TYR A 89 3.26 -2.68 10.01
CA TYR A 89 2.51 -2.20 11.19
C TYR A 89 3.45 -1.86 12.36
N GLU A 90 4.33 -2.78 12.74
CA GLU A 90 5.26 -2.56 13.85
C GLU A 90 6.30 -1.47 13.53
N HIS A 91 6.82 -1.46 12.30
CA HIS A 91 7.76 -0.42 11.85
C HIS A 91 7.12 0.97 11.87
N SER A 92 5.93 1.12 11.32
CA SER A 92 5.21 2.39 11.33
C SER A 92 4.93 2.88 12.75
N LYS A 93 4.56 1.96 13.65
CA LYS A 93 4.30 2.25 15.06
C LYS A 93 5.58 2.66 15.80
N SER A 94 6.71 2.00 15.53
CA SER A 94 8.00 2.37 16.14
C SER A 94 8.47 3.77 15.75
N GLU A 95 8.08 4.25 14.56
CA GLU A 95 8.31 5.62 14.11
C GLU A 95 7.28 6.64 14.67
N GLY A 96 6.35 6.19 15.51
CA GLY A 96 5.35 7.06 16.16
C GLY A 96 4.14 7.40 15.29
N HIS A 97 3.94 6.69 14.19
CA HIS A 97 2.80 6.94 13.32
C HIS A 97 1.53 6.26 13.84
N LYS A 98 0.43 7.00 13.85
CA LYS A 98 -0.89 6.45 14.25
C LYS A 98 -1.52 5.58 13.17
N ARG A 99 -1.18 5.82 11.92
CA ARG A 99 -1.71 5.16 10.72
C ARG A 99 -0.63 5.07 9.66
N HIS A 100 -0.81 4.18 8.72
CA HIS A 100 0.02 4.04 7.54
C HIS A 100 -0.79 3.51 6.36
N TRP A 101 -0.25 3.63 5.17
CA TRP A 101 -0.76 3.01 3.96
C TRP A 101 0.07 1.77 3.64
N ILE A 102 -0.61 0.71 3.23
CA ILE A 102 0.02 -0.44 2.59
C ILE A 102 -0.59 -0.58 1.21
N LEU A 103 0.26 -0.55 0.20
CA LEU A 103 -0.11 -0.68 -1.19
C LEU A 103 0.58 -1.90 -1.79
N ASP A 104 -0.13 -2.62 -2.65
CA ASP A 104 0.48 -3.64 -3.49
C ASP A 104 1.25 -2.95 -4.63
N ASP A 105 2.23 -3.61 -5.23
CA ASP A 105 3.14 -3.03 -6.23
C ASP A 105 2.52 -2.86 -7.63
N ASN A 106 1.34 -3.42 -7.87
CA ASN A 106 0.65 -3.44 -9.15
C ASN A 106 -0.58 -2.52 -9.23
N MET A 107 -0.69 -1.55 -8.35
CA MET A 107 -1.81 -0.62 -8.32
C MET A 107 -1.51 0.62 -9.18
N ALA A 108 -2.25 0.83 -10.24
CA ALA A 108 -2.25 2.07 -11.03
C ALA A 108 -3.34 2.02 -12.10
N PRO A 109 -3.91 3.18 -12.50
CA PRO A 109 -3.89 4.49 -11.85
C PRO A 109 -4.96 4.66 -10.76
N ILE A 110 -4.91 5.78 -10.02
CA ILE A 110 -5.97 6.16 -9.10
C ILE A 110 -7.02 7.01 -9.83
N TYR A 111 -8.29 6.70 -9.60
CA TYR A 111 -9.39 7.42 -10.21
C TYR A 111 -10.25 8.14 -9.18
N ARG A 112 -10.81 9.26 -9.59
CA ARG A 112 -11.95 9.88 -8.93
C ARG A 112 -13.20 9.58 -9.75
N LEU A 113 -14.26 9.10 -9.10
CA LEU A 113 -15.56 8.98 -9.72
C LEU A 113 -16.25 10.36 -9.70
N HIS A 114 -16.62 10.86 -10.87
CA HIS A 114 -17.36 12.10 -11.03
C HIS A 114 -18.44 11.94 -12.10
N GLN A 115 -19.68 12.11 -11.74
CA GLN A 115 -20.83 11.94 -12.65
C GLN A 115 -20.76 10.63 -13.44
N ASN A 116 -20.48 9.53 -12.74
CA ASN A 116 -20.28 8.17 -13.30
C ASN A 116 -19.13 8.03 -14.30
N LYS A 117 -18.21 8.99 -14.37
CA LYS A 117 -16.98 8.88 -15.17
C LYS A 117 -15.78 8.71 -14.27
N LYS A 118 -14.88 7.82 -14.66
CA LYS A 118 -13.57 7.66 -14.03
C LYS A 118 -12.64 8.75 -14.55
N LEU A 119 -12.19 9.63 -13.68
CA LEU A 119 -11.19 10.65 -13.99
C LEU A 119 -9.89 10.30 -13.28
N VAL A 120 -8.81 10.15 -14.03
CA VAL A 120 -7.48 9.90 -13.45
C VAL A 120 -7.08 11.08 -12.56
N VAL A 121 -6.55 10.77 -11.37
CA VAL A 121 -6.04 11.78 -10.43
C VAL A 121 -4.53 11.65 -10.33
N GLU A 122 -3.82 12.58 -10.94
CA GLU A 122 -2.36 12.60 -10.97
C GLU A 122 -1.79 13.43 -9.81
N SER A 123 -2.08 13.00 -8.59
CA SER A 123 -1.58 13.67 -7.38
C SER A 123 -1.73 12.80 -6.14
N GLY A 124 -1.10 13.20 -5.02
CA GLY A 124 -1.29 12.60 -3.70
C GLY A 124 -2.61 12.96 -3.00
N SER A 125 -3.46 13.76 -3.64
CA SER A 125 -4.72 14.24 -3.00
C SER A 125 -5.68 13.13 -2.57
N PRO A 126 -5.85 12.00 -3.28
CA PRO A 126 -6.73 10.92 -2.83
C PRO A 126 -6.35 10.36 -1.47
N PHE A 127 -5.05 10.17 -1.23
CA PHE A 127 -4.55 9.72 0.08
C PHE A 127 -4.93 10.72 1.17
N ARG A 128 -4.64 12.00 0.96
CA ARG A 128 -4.92 13.05 1.95
C ARG A 128 -6.42 13.23 2.24
N ILE A 129 -7.27 13.09 1.22
CA ILE A 129 -8.72 13.20 1.39
C ILE A 129 -9.25 12.06 2.27
N LEU A 130 -8.79 10.83 2.03
CA LEU A 130 -9.15 9.67 2.84
C LEU A 130 -8.65 9.80 4.28
N GLU A 131 -7.40 10.20 4.47
CA GLU A 131 -6.83 10.47 5.80
C GLU A 131 -7.65 11.49 6.58
N ASN A 132 -7.99 12.60 5.95
CA ASN A 132 -8.81 13.64 6.58
C ASN A 132 -10.23 13.15 6.90
N PHE A 133 -10.79 12.23 6.11
CA PHE A 133 -12.09 11.62 6.41
C PHE A 133 -11.98 10.68 7.61
N VAL A 134 -11.03 9.76 7.58
CA VAL A 134 -10.84 8.73 8.62
C VAL A 134 -10.46 9.35 9.97
N ASP A 135 -9.68 10.40 9.97
CA ASP A 135 -9.23 11.09 11.19
C ASP A 135 -10.35 11.79 11.97
N ARG A 136 -11.54 11.93 11.38
CA ARG A 136 -12.72 12.44 12.10
C ARG A 136 -13.33 11.42 13.05
N TYR A 137 -12.94 10.15 12.93
CA TYR A 137 -13.54 9.05 13.64
C TYR A 137 -12.48 8.28 14.44
N THR A 138 -12.81 7.93 15.66
CA THR A 138 -11.92 7.18 16.56
C THR A 138 -12.07 5.67 16.43
N ASN A 139 -13.17 5.22 15.85
CA ASN A 139 -13.54 3.80 15.74
C ASN A 139 -13.27 3.17 14.37
N ILE A 140 -12.62 3.91 13.43
CA ILE A 140 -12.22 3.34 12.15
C ILE A 140 -10.85 2.68 12.30
N GLY A 141 -10.83 1.35 12.30
CA GLY A 141 -9.60 0.56 12.34
C GLY A 141 -8.89 0.48 11.00
N MET A 142 -9.64 0.34 9.90
CA MET A 142 -9.11 0.19 8.55
C MET A 142 -9.97 0.95 7.55
N ALA A 143 -9.34 1.53 6.54
CA ALA A 143 -10.01 2.14 5.39
C ALA A 143 -9.14 1.99 4.14
N GLY A 144 -9.74 2.04 2.97
CA GLY A 144 -9.03 1.94 1.71
C GLY A 144 -9.81 2.52 0.54
N MET A 145 -9.13 2.63 -0.59
CA MET A 145 -9.75 2.96 -1.87
C MET A 145 -10.48 1.73 -2.41
N ASN A 146 -11.58 1.96 -3.12
CA ASN A 146 -12.30 0.85 -3.75
C ASN A 146 -11.60 0.44 -5.06
N TYR A 147 -11.75 -0.82 -5.44
CA TYR A 147 -11.29 -1.30 -6.74
C TYR A 147 -12.08 -0.64 -7.88
N ASP A 148 -11.41 -0.39 -8.98
CA ASP A 148 -11.97 0.33 -10.11
C ASP A 148 -13.10 -0.41 -10.83
N PHE A 149 -13.14 -1.74 -10.74
CA PHE A 149 -14.19 -2.60 -11.32
C PHE A 149 -15.41 -2.77 -10.41
N ILE A 150 -15.33 -2.35 -9.13
CA ILE A 150 -16.46 -2.40 -8.19
C ILE A 150 -17.12 -1.02 -8.08
N ILE A 151 -17.28 -0.30 -9.18
CA ILE A 151 -17.92 1.00 -9.13
C ILE A 151 -19.42 0.80 -9.04
N PRO A 152 -20.09 1.34 -8.00
CA PRO A 152 -21.53 1.30 -7.96
C PRO A 152 -22.10 2.13 -9.13
N ALA A 153 -22.91 1.49 -9.96
CA ALA A 153 -23.61 2.14 -11.09
C ALA A 153 -24.62 3.21 -10.66
N ILE A 154 -24.78 3.46 -9.36
CA ILE A 154 -25.82 4.34 -8.81
C ILE A 154 -25.17 5.55 -8.15
N SER A 155 -25.36 6.71 -8.76
CA SER A 155 -24.87 8.03 -8.29
C SER A 155 -25.41 8.48 -6.92
N LYS A 156 -26.38 7.78 -6.34
CA LYS A 156 -27.04 8.13 -5.07
C LYS A 156 -26.41 7.46 -3.83
N ARG A 157 -25.38 6.63 -3.98
CA ARG A 157 -24.69 6.03 -2.83
C ARG A 157 -23.76 7.04 -2.16
N PRO A 158 -23.62 6.99 -0.83
CA PRO A 158 -22.61 7.78 -0.15
C PRO A 158 -21.22 7.48 -0.73
N PRO A 159 -20.26 8.41 -0.63
CA PRO A 159 -18.91 8.26 -1.19
C PRO A 159 -18.07 7.18 -0.47
N TYR A 160 -18.64 6.48 0.49
CA TYR A 160 -17.99 5.41 1.26
C TYR A 160 -18.97 4.26 1.49
N VAL A 161 -18.41 3.08 1.70
CA VAL A 161 -19.14 1.87 2.12
C VAL A 161 -18.60 1.47 3.49
N LEU A 162 -19.50 1.20 4.42
CA LEU A 162 -19.15 0.61 5.71
C LEU A 162 -19.32 -0.90 5.58
N ASN A 163 -18.24 -1.64 5.82
CA ASN A 163 -18.29 -3.07 6.08
C ASN A 163 -18.22 -3.28 7.59
N THR A 164 -19.21 -3.91 8.11
CA THR A 164 -19.27 -4.35 9.52
C THR A 164 -18.93 -5.80 9.61
#